data_1d59eb36faf76960fc7d8d5b6c67c295
#
_entry.id   1d59eb36faf76960fc7d8d5b6c67c295
#
_cell.length_a   1.000
_cell.length_b   1.000
_cell.length_c   1.000
_cell.angle_alpha   90.00
_cell.angle_beta   90.00
_cell.angle_gamma   90.00
#
_symmetry.space_group_name_H-M   'P 1'
#
loop_
_entity.id
_entity.type
_entity.pdbx_description
1 polymer ?
#
loop_
_entity_poly.entity_id
_entity_poly.type
_entity_poly.pdbx_seq_one_letter_code
_entity_poly.pdbx_strand_id
1 'polypeptide(L)'
;MEKRRKLNVELIKFLIGSMLVVGVLMLLGSSLVNNRQYRKLYNDKALEIAKTVSDQVNGDFIEELCKEIDTEEFEQIQKEAVAADDEQPIIDWLKEKGMYQNYERINEYLHSIQADMNIEYLYIQMIQDHSSVYLFDPSSGYLTLGYKEELSERFDKLKGNERLEPTVSRTEFGWLSSAGEPVLSSDGEKCAVVFVDIDMTEIVRNTIRFTVLMVCLCILIILAAGMGISRKIKKRISRPIELLTEATHKFGNGEEGYDENNIVELDIHTRDEIEELYHATQSMQKSIINYMDNLTRVTAEKERIGAELNVATQIQASMLPCIFPAFPDRDEMDIYATMTPAKEVGGDFYDFFMIDDRHMAIVMAAVSGKGVPAALFMVIGKTLIKDHTQPGRDLGEVFTDVNNILCESNENGMFITAFEGVLDLVTGEFRYVNAGHEMPFVYRRETNTYEAYKIRAGFVLAGIEDIVYKEQKLQLNIGDKIFQYTDGVTEATDKDRQLYGMDRLDHVLNQQCLSSNPGETLKLVKADIDAFVGDNDQFDDITMLCLEYTKKMENQRLLNNC
;
A
#
# COMPACT_ATOMS: atom_id res chain seq x y z
N MET A 1 -0.91 8.43 20.37
CA MET A 1 -0.58 7.01 20.07
C MET A 1 -1.84 6.18 20.21
N GLU A 2 -2.51 5.91 19.12
CA GLU A 2 -3.67 5.00 19.08
C GLU A 2 -3.18 3.59 19.43
N LYS A 3 -3.76 3.03 20.49
CA LYS A 3 -3.44 1.69 20.99
C LYS A 3 -3.84 0.70 19.88
N ARG A 4 -2.90 0.24 19.05
CA ARG A 4 -3.15 -0.80 18.03
C ARG A 4 -3.83 -1.98 18.72
N ARG A 5 -5.14 -2.14 18.50
CA ARG A 5 -5.89 -3.30 18.98
C ARG A 5 -5.34 -4.52 18.27
N LYS A 6 -4.86 -5.50 19.04
CA LYS A 6 -4.34 -6.73 18.45
C LYS A 6 -5.46 -7.44 17.69
N LEU A 7 -5.26 -7.73 16.42
CA LEU A 7 -6.22 -8.36 15.50
C LEU A 7 -6.90 -9.61 16.10
N ASN A 8 -6.14 -10.40 16.87
CA ASN A 8 -6.62 -11.59 17.55
C ASN A 8 -7.72 -11.30 18.59
N VAL A 9 -7.65 -10.17 19.31
CA VAL A 9 -8.63 -9.81 20.33
C VAL A 9 -9.98 -9.45 19.70
N GLU A 10 -9.97 -8.73 18.58
CA GLU A 10 -11.18 -8.38 17.84
C GLU A 10 -11.85 -9.62 17.20
N LEU A 11 -11.08 -10.50 16.61
CA LEU A 11 -11.57 -11.75 16.00
C LEU A 11 -12.18 -12.70 17.05
N ILE A 12 -11.54 -12.84 18.21
CA ILE A 12 -12.06 -13.64 19.32
C ILE A 12 -13.36 -13.05 19.87
N LYS A 13 -13.43 -11.74 20.07
CA LYS A 13 -14.65 -11.06 20.52
C LYS A 13 -15.80 -11.27 19.55
N PHE A 14 -15.55 -11.16 18.25
CA PHE A 14 -16.56 -11.38 17.22
C PHE A 14 -17.08 -12.82 17.24
N LEU A 15 -16.19 -13.83 17.31
CA LEU A 15 -16.56 -15.23 17.36
C LEU A 15 -17.36 -15.58 18.62
N ILE A 16 -16.91 -15.12 19.80
CA ILE A 16 -17.65 -15.32 21.06
C ILE A 16 -19.00 -14.63 21.01
N GLY A 17 -19.06 -13.40 20.51
CA GLY A 17 -20.30 -12.65 20.35
C GLY A 17 -21.30 -13.35 19.43
N SER A 18 -20.86 -13.86 18.29
CA SER A 18 -21.73 -14.60 17.36
C SER A 18 -22.25 -15.92 17.95
N MET A 19 -21.40 -16.68 18.65
CA MET A 19 -21.82 -17.89 19.35
C MET A 19 -22.83 -17.60 20.44
N LEU A 20 -22.68 -16.50 21.17
CA LEU A 20 -23.61 -16.09 22.23
C LEU A 20 -24.97 -15.70 21.65
N VAL A 21 -25.01 -14.96 20.55
CA VAL A 21 -26.26 -14.61 19.85
C VAL A 21 -26.99 -15.87 19.37
N VAL A 22 -26.29 -16.79 18.71
CA VAL A 22 -26.89 -18.05 18.24
C VAL A 22 -27.39 -18.89 19.40
N GLY A 23 -26.63 -19.00 20.49
CA GLY A 23 -27.02 -19.72 21.69
C GLY A 23 -28.30 -19.15 22.34
N VAL A 24 -28.37 -17.82 22.47
CA VAL A 24 -29.56 -17.14 23.01
C VAL A 24 -30.78 -17.35 22.10
N LEU A 25 -30.63 -17.24 20.80
CA LEU A 25 -31.72 -17.46 19.83
C LEU A 25 -32.25 -18.91 19.88
N MET A 26 -31.36 -19.90 19.98
CA MET A 26 -31.76 -21.31 20.13
C MET A 26 -32.51 -21.56 21.46
N LEU A 27 -32.04 -20.99 22.57
CA LEU A 27 -32.69 -21.12 23.87
C LEU A 27 -34.06 -20.48 23.90
N LEU A 28 -34.19 -19.26 23.36
CA LEU A 28 -35.48 -18.57 23.25
C LEU A 28 -36.44 -19.38 22.36
N GLY A 29 -35.98 -19.88 21.22
CA GLY A 29 -36.81 -20.72 20.34
C GLY A 29 -37.28 -22.00 21.03
N SER A 30 -36.38 -22.71 21.70
CA SER A 30 -36.70 -23.94 22.43
C SER A 30 -37.68 -23.67 23.58
N SER A 31 -37.45 -22.61 24.34
CA SER A 31 -38.36 -22.21 25.47
C SER A 31 -39.75 -21.85 24.98
N LEU A 32 -39.84 -21.11 23.87
CA LEU A 32 -41.12 -20.74 23.26
C LEU A 32 -41.92 -21.95 22.77
N VAL A 33 -41.25 -22.87 22.08
CA VAL A 33 -41.87 -24.10 21.56
C VAL A 33 -42.34 -24.97 22.71
N ASN A 34 -41.49 -25.19 23.70
CA ASN A 34 -41.81 -26.02 24.87
C ASN A 34 -42.99 -25.46 25.68
N ASN A 35 -42.99 -24.14 25.97
CA ASN A 35 -44.06 -23.48 26.66
C ASN A 35 -45.39 -23.57 25.88
N ARG A 36 -45.34 -23.42 24.54
CA ARG A 36 -46.54 -23.54 23.68
C ARG A 36 -47.11 -24.97 23.68
N GLN A 37 -46.24 -25.98 23.67
CA GLN A 37 -46.68 -27.39 23.72
C GLN A 37 -47.31 -27.74 25.05
N TYR A 38 -46.70 -27.38 26.16
CA TYR A 38 -47.28 -27.64 27.49
C TYR A 38 -48.60 -26.92 27.69
N ARG A 39 -48.68 -25.64 27.39
CA ARG A 39 -49.93 -24.89 27.46
C ARG A 39 -51.05 -25.54 26.66
N LYS A 40 -50.75 -25.94 25.42
CA LYS A 40 -51.74 -26.61 24.58
C LYS A 40 -52.18 -27.92 25.19
N LEU A 41 -51.26 -28.76 25.66
CA LEU A 41 -51.57 -30.06 26.23
C LEU A 41 -52.51 -29.95 27.44
N TYR A 42 -52.25 -29.01 28.36
CA TYR A 42 -53.07 -28.84 29.56
C TYR A 42 -54.37 -28.12 29.28
N ASN A 43 -54.40 -27.19 28.35
CA ASN A 43 -55.64 -26.60 27.88
C ASN A 43 -56.58 -27.61 27.24
N ASP A 44 -56.04 -28.44 26.34
CA ASP A 44 -56.82 -29.51 25.69
C ASP A 44 -57.35 -30.52 26.75
N LYS A 45 -56.51 -30.89 27.74
CA LYS A 45 -56.90 -31.76 28.85
C LYS A 45 -57.99 -31.17 29.71
N ALA A 46 -57.89 -29.90 30.11
CA ALA A 46 -58.90 -29.21 30.91
C ALA A 46 -60.25 -29.16 30.19
N LEU A 47 -60.22 -28.84 28.88
CA LEU A 47 -61.43 -28.79 28.07
C LEU A 47 -62.10 -30.15 27.90
N GLU A 48 -61.28 -31.20 27.63
CA GLU A 48 -61.77 -32.59 27.48
C GLU A 48 -62.43 -33.07 28.74
N ILE A 49 -61.86 -32.78 29.91
CA ILE A 49 -62.45 -33.13 31.20
C ILE A 49 -63.74 -32.35 31.43
N ALA A 50 -63.75 -31.02 31.24
CA ALA A 50 -64.92 -30.17 31.40
C ALA A 50 -66.11 -30.67 30.55
N LYS A 51 -65.76 -31.06 29.26
CA LYS A 51 -66.75 -31.60 28.36
C LYS A 51 -67.25 -32.98 28.82
N THR A 52 -66.34 -33.87 29.23
CA THR A 52 -66.73 -35.19 29.72
C THR A 52 -67.68 -35.10 30.91
N VAL A 53 -67.43 -34.20 31.87
CA VAL A 53 -68.24 -33.97 33.01
C VAL A 53 -69.58 -33.35 32.60
N SER A 54 -69.56 -32.34 31.72
CA SER A 54 -70.80 -31.69 31.24
C SER A 54 -71.75 -32.70 30.55
N ASP A 55 -71.16 -33.61 29.71
CA ASP A 55 -71.96 -34.60 28.99
C ASP A 55 -72.53 -35.73 29.91
N GLN A 56 -71.97 -35.91 31.09
CA GLN A 56 -72.42 -36.95 32.04
C GLN A 56 -73.39 -36.41 33.15
N VAL A 57 -73.37 -35.13 33.42
CA VAL A 57 -74.21 -34.48 34.37
C VAL A 57 -75.61 -34.30 33.77
N ASN A 58 -76.64 -34.69 34.53
CA ASN A 58 -78.04 -34.51 34.12
C ASN A 58 -78.43 -33.01 34.16
N GLY A 59 -78.54 -32.38 32.97
CA GLY A 59 -78.84 -30.98 32.82
C GLY A 59 -80.20 -30.58 33.31
N ASP A 60 -81.23 -31.45 33.17
CA ASP A 60 -82.58 -31.16 33.67
C ASP A 60 -82.60 -31.08 35.20
N PHE A 61 -81.86 -31.96 35.89
CA PHE A 61 -81.69 -31.87 37.33
C PHE A 61 -80.95 -30.61 37.75
N ILE A 62 -79.90 -30.22 37.00
CA ILE A 62 -79.20 -28.94 37.28
C ILE A 62 -80.12 -27.73 37.10
N GLU A 63 -80.94 -27.74 36.05
CA GLU A 63 -81.91 -26.68 35.82
C GLU A 63 -82.91 -26.58 36.95
N GLU A 64 -83.44 -27.73 37.45
CA GLU A 64 -84.31 -27.81 38.56
C GLU A 64 -83.64 -27.31 39.88
N LEU A 65 -82.41 -27.71 40.13
CA LEU A 65 -81.58 -27.27 41.24
C LEU A 65 -81.36 -25.75 41.21
N CYS A 66 -81.04 -25.18 40.05
CA CYS A 66 -80.88 -23.75 39.87
C CYS A 66 -82.13 -22.96 40.24
N LYS A 67 -83.31 -23.45 39.87
CA LYS A 67 -84.60 -22.80 40.21
C LYS A 67 -84.91 -22.84 41.69
N GLU A 68 -84.61 -23.95 42.37
CA GLU A 68 -84.85 -24.13 43.77
C GLU A 68 -83.89 -23.34 44.70
N ILE A 69 -82.65 -23.22 44.32
CA ILE A 69 -81.66 -22.43 45.09
C ILE A 69 -81.76 -20.93 44.87
N ASP A 70 -82.38 -20.46 43.79
CA ASP A 70 -82.60 -19.03 43.54
C ASP A 70 -83.86 -18.50 44.23
N THR A 71 -84.00 -18.90 45.46
CA THR A 71 -85.12 -18.51 46.33
C THR A 71 -84.62 -17.84 47.60
N GLU A 72 -85.39 -16.88 48.13
CA GLU A 72 -85.05 -16.23 49.41
C GLU A 72 -84.99 -17.24 50.58
N GLU A 73 -85.75 -18.30 50.50
CA GLU A 73 -85.77 -19.39 51.49
C GLU A 73 -84.42 -20.12 51.53
N PHE A 74 -83.89 -20.52 50.37
CA PHE A 74 -82.62 -21.20 50.31
C PHE A 74 -81.46 -20.28 50.69
N GLU A 75 -81.50 -19.02 50.28
CA GLU A 75 -80.46 -18.05 50.61
C GLU A 75 -80.36 -17.84 52.15
N GLN A 76 -81.42 -17.91 52.86
CA GLN A 76 -81.40 -17.86 54.33
C GLN A 76 -80.79 -19.14 54.92
N ILE A 77 -81.22 -20.32 54.46
CA ILE A 77 -80.67 -21.61 54.90
C ILE A 77 -79.15 -21.67 54.65
N GLN A 78 -78.70 -21.23 53.48
CA GLN A 78 -77.28 -21.21 53.12
C GLN A 78 -76.49 -20.24 54.03
N LYS A 79 -77.00 -19.05 54.35
CA LYS A 79 -76.35 -18.11 55.27
C LYS A 79 -76.27 -18.66 56.71
N GLU A 80 -77.28 -19.34 57.15
CA GLU A 80 -77.29 -19.98 58.48
C GLU A 80 -76.30 -21.16 58.54
N ALA A 81 -76.27 -22.01 57.52
CA ALA A 81 -75.34 -23.13 57.40
C ALA A 81 -73.90 -22.66 57.40
N VAL A 82 -73.57 -21.67 56.59
CA VAL A 82 -72.19 -21.10 56.50
C VAL A 82 -71.81 -20.41 57.82
N ALA A 83 -72.69 -19.66 58.44
CA ALA A 83 -72.43 -19.01 59.73
C ALA A 83 -72.22 -20.01 60.89
N ALA A 84 -72.83 -21.18 60.81
CA ALA A 84 -72.69 -22.25 61.79
C ALA A 84 -71.56 -23.23 61.49
N ASP A 85 -70.99 -23.16 60.32
CA ASP A 85 -70.02 -24.14 59.75
C ASP A 85 -70.60 -25.56 59.82
N ASP A 86 -71.90 -25.69 59.47
CA ASP A 86 -72.64 -26.94 59.53
C ASP A 86 -73.43 -27.19 58.24
N GLU A 87 -73.12 -28.29 57.59
CA GLU A 87 -73.74 -28.70 56.33
C GLU A 87 -75.15 -29.29 56.48
N GLN A 88 -75.50 -29.67 57.66
CA GLN A 88 -76.75 -30.39 57.92
C GLN A 88 -78.05 -29.65 57.47
N PRO A 89 -78.19 -28.35 57.63
CA PRO A 89 -79.35 -27.63 57.13
C PRO A 89 -79.51 -27.71 55.60
N ILE A 90 -78.41 -27.68 54.84
CA ILE A 90 -78.43 -27.81 53.38
C ILE A 90 -78.77 -29.23 52.97
N ILE A 91 -78.21 -30.23 53.66
CA ILE A 91 -78.49 -31.66 53.43
C ILE A 91 -79.99 -31.94 53.72
N ASP A 92 -80.57 -31.45 54.82
CA ASP A 92 -81.95 -31.65 55.15
C ASP A 92 -82.88 -30.98 54.16
N TRP A 93 -82.57 -29.77 53.70
CA TRP A 93 -83.31 -29.10 52.63
C TRP A 93 -83.29 -29.88 51.32
N LEU A 94 -82.13 -30.43 50.90
CA LEU A 94 -82.00 -31.30 49.71
C LEU A 94 -82.85 -32.54 49.84
N LYS A 95 -82.97 -33.13 51.04
CA LYS A 95 -83.84 -34.28 51.32
C LYS A 95 -85.32 -33.92 51.26
N GLU A 96 -85.66 -32.81 51.79
CA GLU A 96 -87.08 -32.31 51.80
C GLU A 96 -87.54 -32.07 50.35
N LYS A 97 -86.70 -31.49 49.53
CA LYS A 97 -86.97 -31.24 48.10
C LYS A 97 -86.84 -32.52 47.25
N GLY A 98 -86.40 -33.65 47.82
CA GLY A 98 -86.19 -34.92 47.07
C GLY A 98 -84.99 -34.92 46.16
N MET A 99 -84.11 -33.95 46.29
CA MET A 99 -82.94 -33.72 45.41
C MET A 99 -81.68 -34.39 45.92
N TYR A 100 -81.59 -34.80 47.15
CA TYR A 100 -80.41 -35.30 47.83
C TYR A 100 -79.74 -36.44 47.13
N GLN A 101 -80.43 -37.47 46.63
CA GLN A 101 -79.80 -38.63 45.97
C GLN A 101 -79.14 -38.26 44.66
N ASN A 102 -79.77 -37.39 43.90
CA ASN A 102 -79.17 -36.95 42.61
C ASN A 102 -77.97 -36.00 42.85
N TYR A 103 -78.10 -35.13 43.84
CA TYR A 103 -77.01 -34.22 44.23
C TYR A 103 -75.80 -35.01 44.70
N GLU A 104 -76.00 -35.93 45.66
CA GLU A 104 -74.91 -36.79 46.17
C GLU A 104 -74.20 -37.61 45.07
N ARG A 105 -74.95 -38.23 44.17
CA ARG A 105 -74.40 -38.96 43.07
C ARG A 105 -73.54 -38.10 42.14
N ILE A 106 -73.96 -36.86 41.86
CA ILE A 106 -73.16 -35.93 41.04
C ILE A 106 -71.95 -35.50 41.84
N ASN A 107 -72.08 -35.14 43.08
CA ASN A 107 -70.98 -34.73 43.95
C ASN A 107 -69.91 -35.83 44.09
N GLU A 108 -70.33 -37.08 44.35
CA GLU A 108 -69.43 -38.24 44.39
C GLU A 108 -68.71 -38.46 43.03
N TYR A 109 -69.47 -38.31 41.92
CA TYR A 109 -68.90 -38.41 40.57
C TYR A 109 -67.83 -37.31 40.33
N LEU A 110 -68.15 -36.08 40.67
CA LEU A 110 -67.17 -34.98 40.53
C LEU A 110 -65.96 -35.21 41.41
N HIS A 111 -66.12 -35.67 42.63
CA HIS A 111 -65.04 -35.98 43.55
C HIS A 111 -64.15 -37.13 43.01
N SER A 112 -64.75 -38.16 42.44
CA SER A 112 -63.96 -39.25 41.76
C SER A 112 -63.17 -38.72 40.58
N ILE A 113 -63.76 -37.91 39.70
CA ILE A 113 -63.09 -37.34 38.56
C ILE A 113 -61.95 -36.44 39.02
N GLN A 114 -62.16 -35.59 40.02
CA GLN A 114 -61.13 -34.71 40.55
C GLN A 114 -59.93 -35.49 41.08
N ALA A 115 -60.15 -36.57 41.83
CA ALA A 115 -59.12 -37.42 42.38
C ALA A 115 -58.39 -38.21 41.31
N ASP A 116 -59.13 -38.90 40.42
CA ASP A 116 -58.55 -39.77 39.38
C ASP A 116 -57.79 -39.02 38.35
N MET A 117 -58.21 -37.80 37.98
CA MET A 117 -57.59 -37.00 36.96
C MET A 117 -56.53 -36.00 37.49
N ASN A 118 -56.33 -35.98 38.80
CA ASN A 118 -55.46 -35.05 39.51
C ASN A 118 -55.73 -33.61 39.10
N ILE A 119 -56.95 -33.19 39.26
CA ILE A 119 -57.46 -31.85 38.97
C ILE A 119 -57.44 -31.05 40.26
N GLU A 120 -56.94 -29.79 40.21
CA GLU A 120 -56.89 -28.95 41.41
C GLU A 120 -58.28 -28.56 41.86
N TYR A 121 -59.10 -28.00 40.92
CA TYR A 121 -60.47 -27.63 41.19
C TYR A 121 -61.39 -28.12 40.06
N LEU A 122 -62.53 -28.74 40.45
CA LEU A 122 -63.59 -29.12 39.55
C LEU A 122 -64.88 -28.71 40.18
N TYR A 123 -65.61 -27.80 39.59
CA TYR A 123 -66.82 -27.25 40.15
C TYR A 123 -67.84 -26.91 39.08
N ILE A 124 -69.13 -26.81 39.49
CA ILE A 124 -70.23 -26.43 38.62
C ILE A 124 -70.86 -25.17 39.18
N GLN A 125 -70.98 -24.15 38.32
CA GLN A 125 -71.60 -22.87 38.69
C GLN A 125 -72.72 -22.51 37.71
N MET A 126 -73.81 -21.93 38.29
CA MET A 126 -74.78 -21.18 37.52
C MET A 126 -74.25 -19.76 37.29
N ILE A 127 -74.32 -19.28 36.07
CA ILE A 127 -73.83 -17.93 35.70
C ILE A 127 -75.06 -17.00 35.68
N GLN A 128 -75.07 -15.99 36.52
CA GLN A 128 -76.06 -14.88 36.56
C GLN A 128 -75.38 -13.59 36.05
N ASP A 129 -76.11 -12.54 35.72
CA ASP A 129 -75.66 -11.32 35.02
C ASP A 129 -74.27 -10.76 35.44
N HIS A 130 -73.97 -10.75 36.76
CA HIS A 130 -72.67 -10.27 37.27
C HIS A 130 -72.12 -11.12 38.41
N SER A 131 -72.66 -12.32 38.60
CA SER A 131 -72.28 -13.25 39.66
C SER A 131 -72.35 -14.70 39.18
N SER A 132 -71.55 -15.53 39.75
CA SER A 132 -71.65 -16.98 39.62
C SER A 132 -72.15 -17.56 40.95
N VAL A 133 -72.93 -18.60 40.85
CA VAL A 133 -73.48 -19.30 42.02
C VAL A 133 -72.95 -20.73 41.96
N TYR A 134 -72.28 -21.16 43.01
CA TYR A 134 -71.78 -22.53 43.10
C TYR A 134 -72.91 -23.52 43.24
N LEU A 135 -72.92 -24.53 42.39
CA LEU A 135 -73.86 -25.63 42.49
C LEU A 135 -73.17 -26.88 43.07
N PHE A 136 -71.98 -27.13 42.67
CA PHE A 136 -71.14 -28.25 43.12
C PHE A 136 -69.72 -27.78 43.28
N ASP A 137 -69.13 -28.09 44.41
CA ASP A 137 -67.70 -27.98 44.64
C ASP A 137 -67.27 -29.15 45.57
N PRO A 138 -66.82 -30.26 45.00
CA PRO A 138 -66.44 -31.41 45.78
C PRO A 138 -65.27 -31.16 46.73
N SER A 139 -64.51 -30.10 46.54
CA SER A 139 -63.40 -29.71 47.40
C SER A 139 -63.82 -29.04 48.67
N SER A 140 -64.99 -28.37 48.66
CA SER A 140 -65.46 -27.49 49.73
C SER A 140 -66.78 -27.96 50.38
N GLY A 141 -67.35 -29.10 49.95
CA GLY A 141 -68.50 -29.72 50.50
C GLY A 141 -69.82 -28.99 50.21
N TYR A 142 -70.84 -29.28 50.99
CA TYR A 142 -72.23 -28.74 50.83
C TYR A 142 -72.38 -27.25 51.14
N LEU A 143 -71.48 -26.67 51.93
CA LEU A 143 -71.52 -25.22 52.29
C LEU A 143 -71.35 -24.31 51.10
N THR A 144 -70.79 -24.81 49.99
CA THR A 144 -70.65 -24.03 48.79
C THR A 144 -71.88 -23.95 47.91
N LEU A 145 -72.87 -24.83 48.11
CA LEU A 145 -74.10 -24.79 47.34
C LEU A 145 -74.81 -23.44 47.58
N GLY A 146 -75.06 -22.69 46.50
CA GLY A 146 -75.66 -21.38 46.52
C GLY A 146 -74.71 -20.23 46.90
N TYR A 147 -73.46 -20.50 47.16
CA TYR A 147 -72.48 -19.43 47.40
C TYR A 147 -72.30 -18.55 46.14
N LYS A 148 -72.47 -17.24 46.36
CA LYS A 148 -72.37 -16.24 45.27
C LYS A 148 -70.99 -15.61 45.26
N GLU A 149 -70.34 -15.66 44.11
CA GLU A 149 -69.04 -15.01 43.82
C GLU A 149 -69.20 -13.95 42.71
N GLU A 150 -68.49 -12.81 42.81
CA GLU A 150 -68.52 -11.82 41.78
C GLU A 150 -67.84 -12.40 40.51
N LEU A 151 -68.54 -12.29 39.40
CA LEU A 151 -68.03 -12.80 38.12
C LEU A 151 -66.86 -11.93 37.64
N SER A 152 -65.69 -12.51 37.45
CA SER A 152 -64.58 -11.82 36.83
C SER A 152 -64.94 -11.48 35.39
N GLU A 153 -64.44 -10.33 34.85
CA GLU A 153 -64.67 -9.87 33.46
C GLU A 153 -64.39 -10.96 32.39
N ARG A 154 -63.62 -12.01 32.75
CA ARG A 154 -63.36 -13.19 31.94
C ARG A 154 -64.60 -13.98 31.55
N PHE A 155 -65.60 -14.00 32.41
CA PHE A 155 -66.79 -14.81 32.27
C PHE A 155 -67.94 -14.06 31.58
N ASP A 156 -67.75 -12.76 31.25
CA ASP A 156 -68.78 -11.97 30.53
C ASP A 156 -69.05 -12.55 29.12
N LYS A 157 -68.12 -13.34 28.57
CA LYS A 157 -68.29 -14.06 27.29
C LYS A 157 -69.10 -15.34 27.38
N LEU A 158 -69.49 -15.79 28.62
CA LEU A 158 -70.27 -16.99 28.82
C LEU A 158 -71.80 -16.75 28.74
N LYS A 159 -72.17 -15.62 28.16
CA LYS A 159 -73.60 -15.31 27.87
C LYS A 159 -74.01 -16.13 26.62
N GLY A 160 -74.93 -17.07 26.83
CA GLY A 160 -75.34 -18.02 25.79
C GLY A 160 -74.69 -19.39 25.96
N ASN A 161 -74.81 -20.27 24.94
CA ASN A 161 -74.28 -21.64 24.97
C ASN A 161 -72.78 -21.71 24.62
N GLU A 162 -72.01 -20.62 24.80
CA GLU A 162 -70.60 -20.60 24.53
C GLU A 162 -69.79 -21.26 25.66
N ARG A 163 -68.79 -22.03 25.30
CA ARG A 163 -67.80 -22.62 26.24
C ARG A 163 -66.74 -21.59 26.59
N LEU A 164 -66.11 -21.73 27.74
CA LEU A 164 -64.91 -20.98 28.10
C LEU A 164 -63.70 -21.60 27.47
N GLU A 165 -63.11 -20.90 26.47
CA GLU A 165 -61.88 -21.34 25.86
C GLU A 165 -60.75 -21.43 26.90
N PRO A 166 -59.95 -22.52 26.87
CA PRO A 166 -58.96 -22.76 27.89
C PRO A 166 -57.90 -21.64 27.93
N THR A 167 -57.58 -21.18 29.11
CA THR A 167 -56.58 -20.14 29.34
C THR A 167 -55.67 -20.47 30.51
N VAL A 168 -54.37 -20.17 30.35
CA VAL A 168 -53.39 -20.31 31.42
C VAL A 168 -53.19 -18.93 32.07
N SER A 169 -53.48 -18.83 33.36
CA SER A 169 -53.32 -17.61 34.13
C SER A 169 -52.69 -17.86 35.49
N ARG A 170 -52.04 -16.82 36.01
CA ARG A 170 -51.57 -16.84 37.41
C ARG A 170 -52.67 -16.28 38.31
N THR A 171 -53.10 -17.11 39.24
CA THR A 171 -54.07 -16.76 40.26
C THR A 171 -53.39 -16.72 41.65
N GLU A 172 -54.11 -16.40 42.70
CA GLU A 172 -53.68 -16.57 44.10
C GLU A 172 -53.37 -18.02 44.47
N PHE A 173 -53.98 -18.98 43.76
CA PHE A 173 -53.76 -20.43 43.92
C PHE A 173 -52.63 -21.00 43.09
N GLY A 174 -51.91 -20.17 42.29
CA GLY A 174 -50.82 -20.60 41.44
C GLY A 174 -51.07 -20.38 39.95
N TRP A 175 -50.35 -21.12 39.11
CA TRP A 175 -50.58 -21.14 37.68
C TRP A 175 -51.64 -22.16 37.33
N LEU A 176 -52.82 -21.73 36.90
CA LEU A 176 -53.91 -22.61 36.54
C LEU A 176 -54.20 -22.58 35.04
N SER A 177 -54.52 -23.77 34.48
CA SER A 177 -55.15 -23.89 33.16
C SER A 177 -56.64 -24.09 33.41
N SER A 178 -57.44 -23.07 33.11
CA SER A 178 -58.87 -23.01 33.36
C SER A 178 -59.66 -23.22 32.07
N ALA A 179 -60.64 -24.13 32.09
CA ALA A 179 -61.59 -24.37 31.00
C ALA A 179 -63.01 -24.45 31.57
N GLY A 180 -63.99 -24.09 30.75
CA GLY A 180 -65.41 -24.22 31.13
C GLY A 180 -66.27 -24.73 29.97
N GLU A 181 -67.14 -25.69 30.25
CA GLU A 181 -68.09 -26.25 29.29
C GLU A 181 -69.53 -26.10 29.81
N PRO A 182 -70.49 -25.62 28.98
CA PRO A 182 -71.85 -25.45 29.40
C PRO A 182 -72.53 -26.78 29.64
N VAL A 183 -73.34 -26.84 30.73
CA VAL A 183 -74.31 -27.91 30.98
C VAL A 183 -75.62 -27.52 30.36
N LEU A 184 -76.13 -28.36 29.47
CA LEU A 184 -77.41 -28.09 28.79
C LEU A 184 -78.53 -28.94 29.33
N SER A 185 -79.74 -28.37 29.48
CA SER A 185 -80.94 -29.12 29.71
C SER A 185 -81.42 -29.90 28.47
N SER A 186 -82.43 -30.75 28.64
CA SER A 186 -83.01 -31.50 27.48
C SER A 186 -83.58 -30.60 26.40
N ASP A 187 -83.97 -29.35 26.73
CA ASP A 187 -84.43 -28.35 25.78
C ASP A 187 -83.29 -27.59 25.09
N GLY A 188 -82.01 -27.94 25.39
CA GLY A 188 -80.81 -27.36 24.78
C GLY A 188 -80.44 -25.98 25.33
N GLU A 189 -81.09 -25.55 26.45
CA GLU A 189 -80.72 -24.29 27.12
C GLU A 189 -79.61 -24.55 28.16
N LYS A 190 -78.73 -23.54 28.30
CA LYS A 190 -77.62 -23.61 29.25
C LYS A 190 -78.12 -23.31 30.65
N CYS A 191 -77.95 -24.27 31.55
CA CYS A 191 -78.36 -24.14 32.99
C CYS A 191 -77.15 -23.83 33.90
N ALA A 192 -76.00 -24.36 33.59
CA ALA A 192 -74.76 -24.14 34.35
C ALA A 192 -73.52 -24.25 33.49
N VAL A 193 -72.34 -24.11 34.09
CA VAL A 193 -71.01 -24.34 33.46
C VAL A 193 -70.16 -25.19 34.39
N VAL A 194 -69.57 -26.23 33.84
CA VAL A 194 -68.53 -27.03 34.50
C VAL A 194 -67.21 -26.33 34.32
N PHE A 195 -66.53 -26.01 35.38
CA PHE A 195 -65.22 -25.44 35.39
C PHE A 195 -64.21 -26.48 35.85
N VAL A 196 -63.03 -26.49 35.11
CA VAL A 196 -61.92 -27.35 35.45
C VAL A 196 -60.65 -26.52 35.49
N ASP A 197 -60.01 -26.53 36.64
CA ASP A 197 -58.75 -25.84 36.87
C ASP A 197 -57.64 -26.87 37.16
N ILE A 198 -56.66 -26.94 36.28
CA ILE A 198 -55.49 -27.83 36.41
C ILE A 198 -54.29 -27.03 36.86
N ASP A 199 -53.62 -27.42 37.95
CA ASP A 199 -52.40 -26.79 38.43
C ASP A 199 -51.22 -26.99 37.47
N MET A 200 -50.69 -25.90 37.04
CA MET A 200 -49.51 -25.84 36.19
C MET A 200 -48.26 -25.35 36.93
N THR A 201 -48.31 -25.07 38.19
CA THR A 201 -47.26 -24.42 38.97
C THR A 201 -45.97 -25.22 38.94
N GLU A 202 -46.05 -26.54 39.11
CA GLU A 202 -44.89 -27.40 39.08
C GLU A 202 -44.23 -27.46 37.68
N ILE A 203 -45.07 -27.48 36.65
CA ILE A 203 -44.61 -27.52 35.26
C ILE A 203 -43.88 -26.23 34.88
N VAL A 204 -44.48 -25.10 35.25
CA VAL A 204 -43.87 -23.77 35.03
C VAL A 204 -42.55 -23.68 35.79
N ARG A 205 -42.49 -24.13 37.03
CA ARG A 205 -41.27 -24.15 37.85
C ARG A 205 -40.19 -25.06 37.25
N ASN A 206 -40.55 -26.26 36.79
CA ASN A 206 -39.61 -27.20 36.16
C ASN A 206 -39.11 -26.68 34.80
N THR A 207 -39.98 -26.02 34.02
CA THR A 207 -39.59 -25.38 32.75
C THR A 207 -38.60 -24.26 33.01
N ILE A 208 -38.80 -23.43 34.03
CA ILE A 208 -37.84 -22.37 34.39
C ILE A 208 -36.51 -22.97 34.83
N ARG A 209 -36.53 -24.00 35.71
CA ARG A 209 -35.29 -24.69 36.15
C ARG A 209 -34.53 -25.29 34.99
N PHE A 210 -35.22 -25.97 34.07
CA PHE A 210 -34.61 -26.54 32.87
C PHE A 210 -34.01 -25.45 31.98
N THR A 211 -34.73 -24.36 31.77
CA THR A 211 -34.25 -23.23 30.98
C THR A 211 -32.98 -22.61 31.58
N VAL A 212 -32.94 -22.38 32.89
CA VAL A 212 -31.77 -21.88 33.60
C VAL A 212 -30.58 -22.83 33.48
N LEU A 213 -30.81 -24.14 33.65
CA LEU A 213 -29.75 -25.15 33.48
C LEU A 213 -29.15 -25.14 32.05
N MET A 214 -30.03 -25.06 31.05
CA MET A 214 -29.58 -25.00 29.63
C MET A 214 -28.80 -23.72 29.33
N VAL A 215 -29.19 -22.57 29.88
CA VAL A 215 -28.44 -21.32 29.78
C VAL A 215 -27.04 -21.47 30.38
N CYS A 216 -26.95 -22.02 31.59
CA CYS A 216 -25.64 -22.25 32.24
C CYS A 216 -24.74 -23.20 31.43
N LEU A 217 -25.31 -24.27 30.89
CA LEU A 217 -24.59 -25.23 30.03
C LEU A 217 -24.08 -24.55 28.75
N CYS A 218 -24.92 -23.77 28.09
CA CYS A 218 -24.53 -23.02 26.90
C CYS A 218 -23.38 -22.04 27.17
N ILE A 219 -23.44 -21.29 28.27
CA ILE A 219 -22.37 -20.38 28.68
C ILE A 219 -21.06 -21.16 28.87
N LEU A 220 -21.11 -22.31 29.55
CA LEU A 220 -19.93 -23.13 29.79
C LEU A 220 -19.31 -23.66 28.49
N ILE A 221 -20.14 -24.13 27.55
CA ILE A 221 -19.69 -24.57 26.22
C ILE A 221 -19.04 -23.42 25.45
N ILE A 222 -19.67 -22.22 25.46
CA ILE A 222 -19.13 -21.03 24.77
C ILE A 222 -17.79 -20.64 25.37
N LEU A 223 -17.64 -20.63 26.68
CA LEU A 223 -16.37 -20.33 27.35
C LEU A 223 -15.28 -21.36 27.01
N ALA A 224 -15.61 -22.66 27.03
CA ALA A 224 -14.66 -23.71 26.69
C ALA A 224 -14.23 -23.65 25.22
N ALA A 225 -15.17 -23.45 24.30
CA ALA A 225 -14.90 -23.28 22.87
C ALA A 225 -14.08 -22.01 22.62
N GLY A 226 -14.44 -20.90 23.24
CA GLY A 226 -13.71 -19.62 23.15
C GLY A 226 -12.25 -19.75 23.61
N MET A 227 -11.99 -20.44 24.73
CA MET A 227 -10.63 -20.72 25.18
C MET A 227 -9.84 -21.59 24.17
N GLY A 228 -10.49 -22.64 23.62
CA GLY A 228 -9.87 -23.52 22.62
C GLY A 228 -9.50 -22.77 21.33
N ILE A 229 -10.43 -21.98 20.82
CA ILE A 229 -10.24 -21.15 19.61
C ILE A 229 -9.16 -20.08 19.87
N SER A 230 -9.21 -19.40 21.01
CA SER A 230 -8.21 -18.40 21.39
C SER A 230 -6.79 -18.95 21.42
N ARG A 231 -6.60 -20.16 22.00
CA ARG A 231 -5.31 -20.82 22.01
C ARG A 231 -4.81 -21.21 20.62
N LYS A 232 -5.72 -21.70 19.76
CA LYS A 232 -5.38 -22.04 18.35
C LYS A 232 -5.00 -20.80 17.54
N ILE A 233 -5.77 -19.72 17.62
CA ILE A 233 -5.49 -18.46 16.92
C ILE A 233 -4.15 -17.88 17.39
N LYS A 234 -3.91 -17.85 18.70
CA LYS A 234 -2.65 -17.36 19.24
C LYS A 234 -1.44 -18.16 18.75
N LYS A 235 -1.53 -19.49 18.70
CA LYS A 235 -0.43 -20.38 18.31
C LYS A 235 -0.20 -20.39 16.79
N ARG A 236 -1.27 -20.43 15.97
CA ARG A 236 -1.16 -20.60 14.51
C ARG A 236 -1.09 -19.30 13.72
N ILE A 237 -1.66 -18.21 14.24
CA ILE A 237 -1.76 -16.95 13.49
C ILE A 237 -0.95 -15.86 14.17
N SER A 238 -1.27 -15.54 15.45
CA SER A 238 -0.73 -14.34 16.07
C SER A 238 0.76 -14.39 16.34
N ARG A 239 1.23 -15.51 16.91
CA ARG A 239 2.65 -15.67 17.26
C ARG A 239 3.57 -15.72 16.03
N PRO A 240 3.26 -16.48 14.96
CA PRO A 240 4.07 -16.44 13.73
C PRO A 240 4.12 -15.05 13.09
N ILE A 241 3.00 -14.34 13.02
CA ILE A 241 2.96 -12.97 12.46
C ILE A 241 3.77 -11.99 13.34
N GLU A 242 3.66 -12.08 14.67
CA GLU A 242 4.48 -11.25 15.58
C GLU A 242 5.98 -11.49 15.36
N LEU A 243 6.39 -12.76 15.22
CA LEU A 243 7.79 -13.13 14.94
C LEU A 243 8.27 -12.64 13.58
N LEU A 244 7.46 -12.82 12.53
CA LEU A 244 7.76 -12.30 11.20
C LEU A 244 7.88 -10.78 11.19
N THR A 245 6.98 -10.09 11.89
CA THR A 245 7.01 -8.63 11.99
C THR A 245 8.27 -8.14 12.70
N GLU A 246 8.64 -8.77 13.81
CA GLU A 246 9.86 -8.42 14.55
C GLU A 246 11.12 -8.67 13.71
N ALA A 247 11.17 -9.83 13.04
CA ALA A 247 12.25 -10.21 12.15
C ALA A 247 12.41 -9.23 10.97
N THR A 248 11.30 -8.89 10.31
CA THR A 248 11.31 -7.93 9.21
C THR A 248 11.71 -6.53 9.67
N HIS A 249 11.30 -6.14 10.87
CA HIS A 249 11.65 -4.84 11.45
C HIS A 249 13.15 -4.73 11.80
N LYS A 250 13.73 -5.79 12.36
CA LYS A 250 15.18 -5.86 12.63
C LYS A 250 15.98 -5.79 11.33
N PHE A 251 15.59 -6.54 10.33
CA PHE A 251 16.23 -6.52 9.01
C PHE A 251 16.07 -5.14 8.33
N GLY A 252 14.87 -4.53 8.38
CA GLY A 252 14.59 -3.25 7.71
C GLY A 252 15.27 -2.04 8.32
N ASN A 253 15.56 -2.05 9.62
CA ASN A 253 16.25 -0.94 10.29
C ASN A 253 17.76 -0.90 10.04
N GLY A 254 18.32 -1.96 9.48
CA GLY A 254 19.74 -2.04 9.16
C GLY A 254 20.69 -1.98 10.38
N GLU A 255 20.16 -2.13 11.60
CA GLU A 255 20.92 -2.03 12.85
C GLU A 255 22.06 -3.06 12.93
N GLU A 256 21.90 -4.19 12.25
CA GLU A 256 22.89 -5.29 12.21
C GLU A 256 23.55 -5.45 10.82
N GLY A 257 23.28 -4.55 9.85
CA GLY A 257 23.75 -4.65 8.47
C GLY A 257 22.94 -5.65 7.63
N TYR A 258 23.12 -5.57 6.30
CA TYR A 258 22.52 -6.51 5.35
C TYR A 258 23.49 -7.67 5.09
N ASP A 259 23.60 -8.60 6.03
CA ASP A 259 24.47 -9.78 5.94
C ASP A 259 23.62 -11.06 5.90
N GLU A 260 24.15 -12.14 5.29
CA GLU A 260 23.50 -13.45 5.25
C GLU A 260 23.23 -14.01 6.66
N ASN A 261 24.06 -13.68 7.65
CA ASN A 261 23.89 -14.07 9.04
C ASN A 261 22.67 -13.41 9.72
N ASN A 262 22.12 -12.36 9.12
CA ASN A 262 20.99 -11.60 9.64
C ASN A 262 19.66 -12.01 9.00
N ILE A 263 19.66 -13.03 8.16
CA ILE A 263 18.44 -13.67 7.66
C ILE A 263 17.83 -14.44 8.83
N VAL A 264 16.64 -14.00 9.25
CA VAL A 264 15.99 -14.58 10.42
C VAL A 264 15.46 -15.97 10.08
N GLU A 265 16.04 -16.99 10.67
CA GLU A 265 15.49 -18.34 10.67
C GLU A 265 14.44 -18.45 11.78
N LEU A 266 13.17 -18.56 11.38
CA LEU A 266 12.04 -18.77 12.27
C LEU A 266 11.51 -20.18 12.10
N ASP A 267 11.17 -20.82 13.23
CA ASP A 267 10.50 -22.14 13.24
C ASP A 267 8.98 -21.95 13.02
N ILE A 268 8.59 -21.68 11.77
CA ILE A 268 7.20 -21.47 11.35
C ILE A 268 6.80 -22.61 10.42
N HIS A 269 6.01 -23.56 10.96
CA HIS A 269 5.47 -24.73 10.24
C HIS A 269 3.96 -24.78 10.40
N THR A 270 3.26 -23.80 9.80
CA THR A 270 1.80 -23.68 9.89
C THR A 270 1.08 -24.43 8.77
N ARG A 271 1.77 -24.75 7.67
CA ARG A 271 1.25 -25.41 6.45
C ARG A 271 0.07 -24.64 5.82
N ASP A 272 0.14 -23.33 5.86
CA ASP A 272 -0.83 -22.39 5.32
C ASP A 272 -0.13 -21.15 4.75
N GLU A 273 -0.90 -20.11 4.42
CA GLU A 273 -0.42 -18.87 3.82
C GLU A 273 0.61 -18.13 4.70
N ILE A 274 0.65 -18.42 6.00
CA ILE A 274 1.62 -17.82 6.93
C ILE A 274 3.03 -18.39 6.70
N GLU A 275 3.13 -19.69 6.44
CA GLU A 275 4.40 -20.34 6.09
C GLU A 275 4.90 -19.89 4.71
N GLU A 276 3.98 -19.75 3.73
CA GLU A 276 4.29 -19.21 2.43
C GLU A 276 4.81 -17.75 2.53
N LEU A 277 4.15 -16.92 3.35
CA LEU A 277 4.59 -15.54 3.63
C LEU A 277 5.99 -15.53 4.27
N TYR A 278 6.29 -16.46 5.17
CA TYR A 278 7.61 -16.59 5.77
C TYR A 278 8.69 -16.89 4.71
N HIS A 279 8.46 -17.87 3.84
CA HIS A 279 9.40 -18.20 2.76
C HIS A 279 9.56 -17.06 1.74
N ALA A 280 8.47 -16.38 1.40
CA ALA A 280 8.54 -15.20 0.54
C ALA A 280 9.37 -14.07 1.18
N THR A 281 9.20 -13.85 2.48
CA THR A 281 9.99 -12.85 3.23
C THR A 281 11.48 -13.22 3.26
N GLN A 282 11.82 -14.48 3.52
CA GLN A 282 13.21 -14.95 3.45
C GLN A 282 13.82 -14.78 2.05
N SER A 283 13.07 -15.12 1.01
CA SER A 283 13.53 -14.95 -0.38
C SER A 283 13.78 -13.48 -0.71
N MET A 284 12.90 -12.60 -0.24
CA MET A 284 13.07 -11.15 -0.39
C MET A 284 14.31 -10.64 0.35
N GLN A 285 14.55 -11.08 1.58
CA GLN A 285 15.75 -10.72 2.36
C GLN A 285 17.04 -11.15 1.64
N LYS A 286 17.10 -12.40 1.14
CA LYS A 286 18.23 -12.89 0.33
C LYS A 286 18.46 -12.05 -0.92
N SER A 287 17.39 -11.69 -1.62
CA SER A 287 17.48 -10.85 -2.83
C SER A 287 18.00 -9.46 -2.50
N ILE A 288 17.58 -8.84 -1.39
CA ILE A 288 18.06 -7.53 -0.94
C ILE A 288 19.57 -7.59 -0.62
N ILE A 289 20.03 -8.61 0.12
CA ILE A 289 21.45 -8.78 0.44
C ILE A 289 22.29 -8.89 -0.84
N ASN A 290 21.90 -9.77 -1.78
CA ASN A 290 22.58 -9.92 -3.06
C ASN A 290 22.59 -8.62 -3.88
N TYR A 291 21.52 -7.84 -3.81
CA TYR A 291 21.42 -6.54 -4.50
C TYR A 291 22.37 -5.52 -3.88
N MET A 292 22.44 -5.46 -2.53
CA MET A 292 23.33 -4.55 -1.82
C MET A 292 24.81 -4.88 -2.05
N ASP A 293 25.17 -6.16 -2.01
CA ASP A 293 26.55 -6.60 -2.30
C ASP A 293 26.95 -6.27 -3.73
N ASN A 294 26.06 -6.53 -4.70
CA ASN A 294 26.30 -6.19 -6.10
C ASN A 294 26.42 -4.67 -6.31
N LEU A 295 25.57 -3.88 -5.64
CA LEU A 295 25.62 -2.42 -5.70
C LEU A 295 26.94 -1.88 -5.13
N THR A 296 27.36 -2.41 -3.98
CA THR A 296 28.64 -2.03 -3.35
C THR A 296 29.82 -2.33 -4.26
N ARG A 297 29.83 -3.52 -4.87
CA ARG A 297 30.88 -3.92 -5.82
C ARG A 297 30.91 -3.02 -7.06
N VAL A 298 29.75 -2.76 -7.66
CA VAL A 298 29.66 -1.88 -8.86
C VAL A 298 30.06 -0.45 -8.53
N THR A 299 29.69 0.05 -7.35
CA THR A 299 30.08 1.39 -6.91
C THR A 299 31.59 1.49 -6.70
N ALA A 300 32.19 0.53 -6.01
CA ALA A 300 33.64 0.49 -5.80
C ALA A 300 34.43 0.37 -7.13
N GLU A 301 33.92 -0.41 -8.08
CA GLU A 301 34.52 -0.53 -9.40
C GLU A 301 34.42 0.77 -10.22
N LYS A 302 33.26 1.44 -10.15
CA LYS A 302 33.06 2.76 -10.77
C LYS A 302 34.01 3.82 -10.18
N GLU A 303 34.16 3.87 -8.85
CA GLU A 303 35.09 4.77 -8.19
C GLU A 303 36.54 4.50 -8.58
N ARG A 304 36.94 3.22 -8.67
CA ARG A 304 38.28 2.83 -9.12
C ARG A 304 38.56 3.28 -10.56
N ILE A 305 37.61 2.99 -11.48
CA ILE A 305 37.75 3.40 -12.88
C ILE A 305 37.83 4.93 -12.99
N GLY A 306 36.98 5.66 -12.23
CA GLY A 306 37.02 7.12 -12.19
C GLY A 306 38.37 7.67 -11.68
N ALA A 307 38.96 7.03 -10.66
CA ALA A 307 40.28 7.41 -10.16
C ALA A 307 41.39 7.15 -11.20
N GLU A 308 41.38 6.01 -11.90
CA GLU A 308 42.32 5.68 -12.96
C GLU A 308 42.21 6.66 -14.14
N LEU A 309 41.00 7.02 -14.56
CA LEU A 309 40.76 8.02 -15.61
C LEU A 309 41.24 9.41 -15.21
N ASN A 310 41.04 9.79 -13.94
CA ASN A 310 41.53 11.09 -13.44
C ASN A 310 43.03 11.23 -13.51
N VAL A 311 43.77 10.13 -13.24
CA VAL A 311 45.22 10.08 -13.41
C VAL A 311 45.58 10.23 -14.90
N ALA A 312 44.87 9.56 -15.79
CA ALA A 312 45.10 9.68 -17.24
C ALA A 312 44.88 11.12 -17.73
N THR A 313 43.82 11.79 -17.27
CA THR A 313 43.54 13.21 -17.55
C THR A 313 44.69 14.13 -17.09
N GLN A 314 45.19 13.91 -15.88
CA GLN A 314 46.33 14.71 -15.37
C GLN A 314 47.61 14.49 -16.20
N ILE A 315 47.88 13.27 -16.59
CA ILE A 315 49.05 12.97 -17.46
C ILE A 315 48.88 13.67 -18.81
N GLN A 316 47.71 13.55 -19.45
CA GLN A 316 47.43 14.19 -20.74
C GLN A 316 47.55 15.73 -20.65
N ALA A 317 46.92 16.33 -19.63
CA ALA A 317 47.00 17.79 -19.43
C ALA A 317 48.45 18.28 -19.23
N SER A 318 49.29 17.47 -18.57
CA SER A 318 50.72 17.80 -18.39
C SER A 318 51.55 17.71 -19.68
N MET A 319 51.05 17.02 -20.71
CA MET A 319 51.73 16.94 -22.03
C MET A 319 51.49 18.16 -22.91
N LEU A 320 50.42 18.91 -22.62
CA LEU A 320 50.14 20.16 -23.35
C LEU A 320 50.86 21.33 -22.70
N PRO A 321 51.42 22.27 -23.47
CA PRO A 321 52.02 23.48 -22.92
C PRO A 321 50.95 24.33 -22.19
N CYS A 322 51.02 24.44 -20.87
CA CYS A 322 49.99 25.12 -20.05
C CYS A 322 50.54 26.31 -19.21
N ILE A 323 51.81 26.64 -19.34
CA ILE A 323 52.45 27.76 -18.64
C ILE A 323 52.57 28.95 -19.57
N PHE A 324 51.91 30.04 -19.18
CA PHE A 324 51.93 31.30 -19.94
C PHE A 324 52.41 32.46 -19.09
N PRO A 325 53.18 33.44 -19.63
CA PRO A 325 53.66 33.49 -21.00
C PRO A 325 54.61 32.30 -21.33
N ALA A 326 54.44 31.71 -22.52
CA ALA A 326 55.18 30.51 -22.90
C ALA A 326 56.69 30.75 -23.09
N PHE A 327 57.03 31.92 -23.56
CA PHE A 327 58.41 32.33 -23.83
C PHE A 327 58.66 33.73 -23.18
N PRO A 328 58.85 33.81 -21.84
CA PRO A 328 58.93 35.07 -21.09
C PRO A 328 60.14 35.96 -21.52
N ASP A 329 61.21 35.36 -22.08
CA ASP A 329 62.39 36.03 -22.51
C ASP A 329 62.37 36.46 -24.00
N ARG A 330 61.21 36.30 -24.66
CA ARG A 330 60.99 36.60 -26.08
C ARG A 330 59.93 37.67 -26.27
N ASP A 331 60.26 38.75 -26.97
CA ASP A 331 59.33 39.84 -27.29
C ASP A 331 58.86 39.77 -28.77
N GLU A 332 59.36 38.81 -29.55
CA GLU A 332 59.09 38.72 -30.98
C GLU A 332 57.71 38.13 -31.28
N MET A 333 57.13 37.45 -30.28
CA MET A 333 55.84 36.80 -30.40
C MET A 333 55.11 36.73 -29.07
N ASP A 334 53.78 36.67 -29.14
CA ASP A 334 52.89 36.34 -28.00
C ASP A 334 51.99 35.15 -28.43
N ILE A 335 51.84 34.16 -27.56
CA ILE A 335 51.04 32.96 -27.85
C ILE A 335 50.26 32.55 -26.64
N TYR A 336 49.02 32.14 -26.89
CA TYR A 336 48.16 31.52 -25.89
C TYR A 336 47.35 30.39 -26.50
N ALA A 337 47.16 29.32 -25.76
CA ALA A 337 46.35 28.15 -26.18
C ALA A 337 45.56 27.59 -25.00
N THR A 338 44.42 27.00 -25.31
CA THR A 338 43.53 26.33 -24.33
C THR A 338 42.92 25.09 -24.94
N MET A 339 42.68 24.09 -24.12
CA MET A 339 41.92 22.90 -24.44
C MET A 339 40.96 22.59 -23.29
N THR A 340 39.70 22.37 -23.63
CA THR A 340 38.65 21.93 -22.69
C THR A 340 38.09 20.60 -23.23
N PRO A 341 38.41 19.46 -22.61
CA PRO A 341 37.94 18.17 -23.10
C PRO A 341 36.46 17.99 -22.84
N ALA A 342 35.74 17.29 -23.74
CA ALA A 342 34.34 16.94 -23.60
C ALA A 342 34.10 15.74 -22.66
N LYS A 343 35.14 14.91 -22.49
CA LYS A 343 35.15 13.75 -21.55
C LYS A 343 36.34 13.86 -20.60
N GLU A 344 36.56 12.82 -19.82
CA GLU A 344 37.70 12.77 -18.90
C GLU A 344 39.04 12.96 -19.62
N VAL A 345 39.19 12.41 -20.83
CA VAL A 345 40.36 12.59 -21.71
C VAL A 345 39.91 12.96 -23.11
N GLY A 346 40.68 13.85 -23.78
CA GLY A 346 40.39 14.37 -25.10
C GLY A 346 41.24 13.75 -26.21
N GLY A 347 40.76 13.86 -27.46
CA GLY A 347 41.51 13.54 -28.68
C GLY A 347 42.27 14.72 -29.24
N ASP A 348 41.88 15.92 -28.88
CA ASP A 348 42.50 17.15 -29.38
C ASP A 348 43.83 17.44 -28.71
N PHE A 349 44.69 18.15 -29.44
CA PHE A 349 45.92 18.69 -28.87
C PHE A 349 46.39 19.94 -29.60
N TYR A 350 47.13 20.72 -28.87
CA TYR A 350 47.99 21.76 -29.41
C TYR A 350 49.43 21.55 -28.94
N ASP A 351 50.40 22.06 -29.70
CA ASP A 351 51.78 22.24 -29.21
C ASP A 351 52.36 23.51 -29.79
N PHE A 352 53.38 24.04 -29.15
CA PHE A 352 54.22 25.10 -29.65
C PHE A 352 55.60 24.99 -29.03
N PHE A 353 56.63 25.16 -29.87
CA PHE A 353 58.00 25.01 -29.44
C PHE A 353 58.95 25.73 -30.39
N MET A 354 60.10 26.09 -29.85
CA MET A 354 61.22 26.60 -30.70
C MET A 354 61.90 25.43 -31.39
N ILE A 355 62.01 25.49 -32.73
CA ILE A 355 62.78 24.53 -33.54
C ILE A 355 64.24 24.85 -33.41
N ASP A 356 64.57 26.14 -33.46
CA ASP A 356 65.84 26.75 -33.21
C ASP A 356 65.68 28.17 -32.72
N ASP A 357 66.74 28.96 -32.54
CA ASP A 357 66.61 30.35 -31.98
C ASP A 357 65.76 31.29 -32.82
N ARG A 358 65.49 30.96 -34.07
CA ARG A 358 64.81 31.78 -35.08
C ARG A 358 63.43 31.29 -35.47
N HIS A 359 63.20 30.00 -35.40
CA HIS A 359 62.01 29.35 -35.94
C HIS A 359 61.11 28.84 -34.79
N MET A 360 59.87 29.27 -34.77
CA MET A 360 58.88 28.80 -33.84
C MET A 360 57.80 28.00 -34.53
N ALA A 361 57.53 26.79 -34.05
CA ALA A 361 56.46 25.91 -34.52
C ALA A 361 55.21 26.05 -33.65
N ILE A 362 54.04 26.05 -34.30
CA ILE A 362 52.71 25.83 -33.66
C ILE A 362 52.07 24.60 -34.32
N VAL A 363 51.38 23.82 -33.52
CA VAL A 363 50.61 22.64 -33.94
C VAL A 363 49.21 22.71 -33.36
N MET A 364 48.21 22.41 -34.18
CA MET A 364 46.82 22.20 -33.75
C MET A 364 46.31 20.95 -34.44
N ALA A 365 45.70 20.03 -33.67
CA ALA A 365 45.25 18.77 -34.25
C ALA A 365 44.11 18.16 -33.42
N ALA A 366 43.26 17.37 -34.09
CA ALA A 366 42.18 16.62 -33.47
C ALA A 366 42.21 15.16 -33.98
N VAL A 367 42.08 14.21 -33.04
CA VAL A 367 42.05 12.77 -33.33
C VAL A 367 40.59 12.32 -33.44
N SER A 368 40.29 11.54 -34.47
CA SER A 368 38.97 10.93 -34.63
C SER A 368 38.62 10.00 -33.49
N GLY A 369 37.36 10.08 -32.99
CA GLY A 369 36.89 9.32 -31.84
C GLY A 369 37.07 10.07 -30.51
N LYS A 370 36.75 9.42 -29.41
CA LYS A 370 36.72 10.05 -28.07
C LYS A 370 37.20 9.09 -26.98
N GLY A 371 37.67 9.64 -25.86
CA GLY A 371 38.11 8.87 -24.71
C GLY A 371 39.51 8.28 -24.83
N VAL A 372 39.83 7.25 -24.07
CA VAL A 372 41.19 6.71 -23.91
C VAL A 372 41.88 6.33 -25.21
N PRO A 373 41.26 5.69 -26.21
CA PRO A 373 41.93 5.36 -27.46
C PRO A 373 42.40 6.61 -28.24
N ALA A 374 41.52 7.63 -28.34
CA ALA A 374 41.84 8.89 -29.00
C ALA A 374 42.95 9.65 -28.26
N ALA A 375 42.92 9.68 -26.94
CA ALA A 375 43.95 10.29 -26.11
C ALA A 375 45.33 9.63 -26.28
N LEU A 376 45.40 8.31 -26.38
CA LEU A 376 46.66 7.59 -26.63
C LEU A 376 47.18 7.87 -28.03
N PHE A 377 46.33 7.88 -29.04
CA PHE A 377 46.72 8.16 -30.42
C PHE A 377 47.15 9.63 -30.58
N MET A 378 46.54 10.56 -29.82
CA MET A 378 46.96 11.95 -29.70
C MET A 378 48.41 12.08 -29.22
N VAL A 379 48.78 11.34 -28.15
CA VAL A 379 50.16 11.39 -27.63
C VAL A 379 51.17 10.94 -28.67
N ILE A 380 50.87 9.89 -29.44
CA ILE A 380 51.72 9.39 -30.53
C ILE A 380 51.83 10.46 -31.62
N GLY A 381 50.71 10.98 -32.14
CA GLY A 381 50.68 12.00 -33.17
C GLY A 381 51.47 13.25 -32.79
N LYS A 382 51.20 13.80 -31.58
CA LYS A 382 51.92 14.96 -31.02
C LYS A 382 53.43 14.73 -30.96
N THR A 383 53.83 13.56 -30.47
CA THR A 383 55.25 13.24 -30.31
C THR A 383 55.95 13.11 -31.65
N LEU A 384 55.33 12.41 -32.62
CA LEU A 384 55.89 12.24 -33.94
C LEU A 384 56.01 13.55 -34.71
N ILE A 385 54.98 14.41 -34.71
CA ILE A 385 55.04 15.72 -35.35
C ILE A 385 56.19 16.52 -34.76
N LYS A 386 56.26 16.65 -33.44
CA LYS A 386 57.32 17.41 -32.76
C LYS A 386 58.73 16.88 -33.07
N ASP A 387 58.94 15.55 -33.05
CA ASP A 387 60.25 14.93 -33.26
C ASP A 387 60.75 15.06 -34.73
N HIS A 388 59.78 15.01 -35.67
CA HIS A 388 60.15 15.11 -37.10
C HIS A 388 60.31 16.56 -37.58
N THR A 389 59.80 17.56 -36.85
CA THR A 389 59.93 18.98 -37.17
C THR A 389 61.30 19.48 -36.77
N GLN A 390 62.24 19.32 -37.68
CA GLN A 390 63.66 19.65 -37.50
C GLN A 390 64.06 20.95 -38.27
N PRO A 391 65.09 21.68 -37.82
CA PRO A 391 65.55 22.88 -38.49
C PRO A 391 65.82 22.67 -40.00
N GLY A 392 65.20 23.50 -40.84
CA GLY A 392 65.38 23.50 -42.27
C GLY A 392 64.67 22.39 -43.06
N ARG A 393 63.92 21.53 -42.39
CA ARG A 393 63.11 20.49 -43.01
C ARG A 393 61.83 21.06 -43.63
N ASP A 394 61.39 20.54 -44.77
CA ASP A 394 60.08 20.86 -45.38
C ASP A 394 58.95 20.24 -44.60
N LEU A 395 57.93 21.02 -44.26
CA LEU A 395 56.77 20.54 -43.42
C LEU A 395 55.94 19.53 -44.19
N GLY A 396 55.89 19.58 -45.52
CA GLY A 396 55.19 18.56 -46.30
C GLY A 396 55.87 17.19 -46.20
N GLU A 397 57.25 17.15 -46.22
CA GLU A 397 57.99 15.92 -45.96
C GLU A 397 57.76 15.42 -44.52
N VAL A 398 57.78 16.31 -43.54
CA VAL A 398 57.46 15.96 -42.12
C VAL A 398 56.14 15.23 -42.03
N PHE A 399 55.07 15.83 -42.59
CA PHE A 399 53.75 15.24 -42.53
C PHE A 399 53.60 13.94 -43.31
N THR A 400 54.35 13.80 -44.46
CA THR A 400 54.38 12.56 -45.23
C THR A 400 54.97 11.42 -44.39
N ASP A 401 56.11 11.67 -43.75
CA ASP A 401 56.73 10.65 -42.89
C ASP A 401 55.91 10.30 -41.67
N VAL A 402 55.38 11.31 -40.96
CA VAL A 402 54.53 11.10 -39.82
C VAL A 402 53.24 10.33 -40.17
N ASN A 403 52.63 10.64 -41.33
CA ASN A 403 51.46 9.91 -41.83
C ASN A 403 51.80 8.41 -42.02
N ASN A 404 52.86 8.10 -42.66
CA ASN A 404 53.22 6.70 -42.92
C ASN A 404 53.56 5.93 -41.66
N ILE A 405 54.28 6.53 -40.70
CA ILE A 405 54.51 5.92 -39.38
C ILE A 405 53.22 5.67 -38.63
N LEU A 406 52.25 6.64 -38.63
CA LEU A 406 50.97 6.48 -38.00
C LEU A 406 50.12 5.39 -38.66
N CYS A 407 50.17 5.24 -39.99
CA CYS A 407 49.44 4.19 -40.71
C CYS A 407 49.93 2.79 -40.36
N GLU A 408 51.27 2.56 -40.16
CA GLU A 408 51.83 1.25 -39.81
C GLU A 408 51.21 0.61 -38.56
N SER A 409 50.75 1.38 -37.60
CA SER A 409 50.25 0.90 -36.29
C SER A 409 48.79 1.26 -36.02
N ASN A 410 47.98 1.52 -37.05
CA ASN A 410 46.62 2.01 -36.93
C ASN A 410 45.55 0.95 -37.18
N GLU A 411 45.56 -0.14 -36.41
CA GLU A 411 44.53 -1.21 -36.51
C GLU A 411 43.09 -0.73 -36.23
N ASN A 412 42.96 0.34 -35.46
CA ASN A 412 41.65 0.89 -35.08
C ASN A 412 41.05 1.86 -36.12
N GLY A 413 41.79 2.16 -37.21
CA GLY A 413 41.35 3.06 -38.26
C GLY A 413 41.11 4.50 -37.79
N MET A 414 41.85 4.97 -36.79
CA MET A 414 41.79 6.36 -36.31
C MET A 414 42.56 7.27 -37.26
N PHE A 415 42.16 8.52 -37.36
CA PHE A 415 42.89 9.52 -38.13
C PHE A 415 43.07 10.80 -37.31
N ILE A 416 44.01 11.65 -37.77
CA ILE A 416 44.29 12.93 -37.14
C ILE A 416 44.10 14.03 -38.19
N THR A 417 43.26 15.01 -37.90
CA THR A 417 43.33 16.29 -38.62
C THR A 417 44.39 17.15 -37.95
N ALA A 418 45.33 17.70 -38.72
CA ALA A 418 46.46 18.45 -38.17
C ALA A 418 46.81 19.67 -39.02
N PHE A 419 47.11 20.75 -38.32
CA PHE A 419 47.72 21.95 -38.86
C PHE A 419 49.05 22.21 -38.15
N GLU A 420 50.13 22.37 -38.89
CA GLU A 420 51.41 22.82 -38.36
C GLU A 420 51.89 24.04 -39.12
N GLY A 421 52.39 25.01 -38.40
CA GLY A 421 52.99 26.20 -38.96
C GLY A 421 54.27 26.60 -38.27
N VAL A 422 55.27 27.08 -39.05
CA VAL A 422 56.55 27.52 -38.56
C VAL A 422 56.79 28.99 -38.95
N LEU A 423 56.88 29.82 -37.89
CA LEU A 423 57.17 31.27 -38.03
C LEU A 423 58.70 31.53 -37.99
N ASP A 424 59.22 32.19 -39.01
CA ASP A 424 60.54 32.80 -38.99
C ASP A 424 60.45 34.17 -38.31
N LEU A 425 60.99 34.27 -37.10
CA LEU A 425 60.91 35.49 -36.27
C LEU A 425 61.72 36.69 -36.84
N VAL A 426 62.61 36.48 -37.79
CA VAL A 426 63.39 37.53 -38.47
C VAL A 426 62.67 38.08 -39.68
N THR A 427 62.06 37.25 -40.49
CA THR A 427 61.43 37.63 -41.76
C THR A 427 59.96 37.80 -41.69
N GLY A 428 59.30 37.13 -40.72
CA GLY A 428 57.81 37.02 -40.61
C GLY A 428 57.26 36.03 -41.64
N GLU A 429 58.11 35.24 -42.36
CA GLU A 429 57.61 34.14 -43.22
C GLU A 429 57.02 33.06 -42.32
N PHE A 430 55.77 32.70 -42.58
CA PHE A 430 55.06 31.61 -41.91
C PHE A 430 54.84 30.47 -42.91
N ARG A 431 55.61 29.38 -42.74
CA ARG A 431 55.48 28.16 -43.51
C ARG A 431 54.49 27.23 -42.80
N TYR A 432 53.57 26.60 -43.52
CA TYR A 432 52.59 25.73 -42.91
C TYR A 432 52.21 24.55 -43.81
N VAL A 433 51.67 23.53 -43.15
CA VAL A 433 51.02 22.36 -43.76
C VAL A 433 49.71 22.13 -43.09
N ASN A 434 48.69 21.68 -43.85
CA ASN A 434 47.37 21.33 -43.33
C ASN A 434 47.00 19.92 -43.84
N ALA A 435 46.74 19.03 -42.91
CA ALA A 435 46.24 17.67 -43.13
C ALA A 435 44.78 17.55 -42.70
N GLY A 436 43.88 18.18 -43.46
CA GLY A 436 42.43 18.08 -43.22
C GLY A 436 41.91 18.81 -41.99
N HIS A 437 42.69 19.73 -41.42
CA HIS A 437 42.31 20.50 -40.23
C HIS A 437 41.60 21.79 -40.60
N GLU A 438 40.88 22.41 -39.62
CA GLU A 438 40.16 23.65 -39.81
C GLU A 438 41.04 24.80 -40.34
N MET A 439 40.44 25.69 -41.12
CA MET A 439 41.14 26.85 -41.69
C MET A 439 41.39 27.90 -40.61
N PRO A 440 42.63 28.45 -40.48
CA PRO A 440 42.91 29.48 -39.51
C PRO A 440 42.24 30.82 -39.88
N PHE A 441 41.89 31.59 -38.88
CA PHE A 441 41.62 33.01 -39.04
C PHE A 441 42.94 33.78 -38.90
N VAL A 442 43.18 34.70 -39.85
CA VAL A 442 44.34 35.57 -39.85
C VAL A 442 43.89 37.01 -39.60
N TYR A 443 44.31 37.55 -38.49
CA TYR A 443 44.15 38.98 -38.23
C TYR A 443 45.22 39.77 -38.96
N ARG A 444 44.83 40.75 -39.75
CA ARG A 444 45.71 41.69 -40.39
C ARG A 444 45.64 43.06 -39.67
N ARG A 445 46.76 43.49 -39.12
CA ARG A 445 46.83 44.78 -38.43
C ARG A 445 46.56 45.95 -39.38
N GLU A 446 46.95 45.85 -40.66
CA GLU A 446 46.75 46.89 -41.66
C GLU A 446 45.27 47.17 -41.94
N THR A 447 44.43 46.12 -42.06
CA THR A 447 43.00 46.23 -42.33
C THR A 447 42.18 46.24 -41.05
N ASN A 448 42.77 45.87 -39.92
CA ASN A 448 42.13 45.69 -38.62
C ASN A 448 40.94 44.68 -38.69
N THR A 449 41.15 43.54 -39.35
CA THR A 449 40.13 42.52 -39.55
C THR A 449 40.73 41.11 -39.39
N TYR A 450 39.91 40.19 -38.88
CA TYR A 450 40.15 38.74 -39.00
C TYR A 450 39.50 38.25 -40.29
N GLU A 451 40.24 37.42 -41.05
CA GLU A 451 39.75 36.77 -42.27
C GLU A 451 40.02 35.28 -42.20
N ALA A 452 39.02 34.42 -42.54
CA ALA A 452 39.26 33.01 -42.72
C ALA A 452 40.22 32.78 -43.88
N TYR A 453 41.41 32.29 -43.58
CA TYR A 453 42.45 32.15 -44.56
C TYR A 453 42.26 30.87 -45.34
N LYS A 454 41.90 31.00 -46.62
CA LYS A 454 41.63 29.88 -47.52
C LYS A 454 42.92 29.14 -47.84
N ILE A 455 43.11 27.98 -47.23
CA ILE A 455 44.22 27.08 -47.45
C ILE A 455 43.77 25.85 -48.21
N ARG A 456 44.71 25.21 -48.92
CA ARG A 456 44.43 23.87 -49.46
C ARG A 456 44.72 22.86 -48.35
N ALA A 457 43.66 22.26 -47.84
CA ALA A 457 43.80 21.14 -46.93
C ALA A 457 44.26 19.89 -47.69
N GLY A 458 45.23 19.18 -47.13
CA GLY A 458 45.58 17.83 -47.52
C GLY A 458 44.61 16.79 -46.97
N PHE A 459 44.89 15.52 -47.21
CA PHE A 459 44.17 14.43 -46.57
C PHE A 459 44.58 14.32 -45.09
N VAL A 460 43.73 13.75 -44.23
CA VAL A 460 44.02 13.55 -42.80
C VAL A 460 45.22 12.60 -42.61
N LEU A 461 45.97 12.76 -41.51
CA LEU A 461 47.05 11.85 -41.12
C LEU A 461 46.51 10.50 -40.68
N ALA A 462 47.27 9.44 -40.90
CA ALA A 462 46.92 8.05 -40.56
C ALA A 462 45.71 7.49 -41.32
N GLY A 463 45.19 8.18 -42.33
CA GLY A 463 44.06 7.71 -43.12
C GLY A 463 44.45 6.80 -44.29
N ILE A 464 45.50 7.14 -45.03
CA ILE A 464 46.00 6.40 -46.19
C ILE A 464 47.53 6.56 -46.24
N GLU A 465 48.27 5.48 -46.49
CA GLU A 465 49.74 5.50 -46.70
C GLU A 465 50.13 6.25 -47.98
N ASP A 466 51.37 6.70 -48.04
CA ASP A 466 51.97 7.36 -49.15
C ASP A 466 51.29 8.66 -49.64
N ILE A 467 50.51 9.30 -48.80
CA ILE A 467 50.01 10.65 -49.07
C ILE A 467 51.17 11.66 -49.00
N VAL A 468 51.33 12.44 -50.08
CA VAL A 468 52.35 13.51 -50.18
C VAL A 468 51.69 14.83 -49.77
N TYR A 469 52.12 15.41 -48.65
CA TYR A 469 51.73 16.72 -48.21
C TYR A 469 52.59 17.81 -48.80
N LYS A 470 52.10 19.05 -48.85
CA LYS A 470 52.80 20.18 -49.44
C LYS A 470 52.90 21.32 -48.49
N GLU A 471 54.08 21.84 -48.24
CA GLU A 471 54.31 23.07 -47.53
C GLU A 471 53.75 24.25 -48.34
N GLN A 472 53.14 25.20 -47.63
CA GLN A 472 52.61 26.45 -48.14
C GLN A 472 53.19 27.60 -47.31
N LYS A 473 53.11 28.83 -47.85
CA LYS A 473 53.70 30.02 -47.20
C LYS A 473 52.70 31.17 -47.08
N LEU A 474 52.81 31.87 -45.97
CA LEU A 474 52.06 33.06 -45.65
C LEU A 474 53.04 34.11 -45.10
N GLN A 475 52.93 35.37 -45.50
CA GLN A 475 53.71 36.45 -44.91
C GLN A 475 52.94 37.08 -43.77
N LEU A 476 53.48 37.09 -42.55
CA LEU A 476 53.00 37.84 -41.42
C LEU A 476 53.80 39.14 -41.26
N ASN A 477 53.08 40.21 -41.00
CA ASN A 477 53.63 41.51 -40.61
C ASN A 477 53.55 41.69 -39.08
N ILE A 478 54.31 42.63 -38.55
CA ILE A 478 54.29 42.94 -37.11
C ILE A 478 52.87 43.34 -36.68
N GLY A 479 52.31 42.66 -35.71
CA GLY A 479 50.95 42.83 -35.16
C GLY A 479 49.89 41.99 -35.85
N ASP A 480 50.25 41.16 -36.88
CA ASP A 480 49.32 40.16 -37.41
C ASP A 480 49.23 38.98 -36.46
N LYS A 481 48.03 38.32 -36.44
CA LYS A 481 47.73 37.17 -35.57
C LYS A 481 47.23 36.00 -36.40
N ILE A 482 47.50 34.78 -35.92
CA ILE A 482 46.89 33.55 -36.39
C ILE A 482 46.05 32.99 -35.27
N PHE A 483 44.74 32.78 -35.52
CA PHE A 483 43.84 32.09 -34.65
C PHE A 483 43.51 30.73 -35.26
N GLN A 484 43.86 29.65 -34.56
CA GLN A 484 43.61 28.27 -34.93
C GLN A 484 42.71 27.60 -33.91
N TYR A 485 41.84 26.70 -34.34
CA TYR A 485 40.86 26.04 -33.52
C TYR A 485 40.50 24.66 -34.06
N THR A 486 39.88 23.81 -33.23
CA THR A 486 39.35 22.50 -33.64
C THR A 486 37.85 22.61 -33.91
N ASP A 487 37.30 21.61 -34.60
CA ASP A 487 35.88 21.53 -34.98
C ASP A 487 34.90 21.68 -33.79
N GLY A 488 35.30 21.24 -32.57
CA GLY A 488 34.51 21.43 -31.36
C GLY A 488 34.13 22.90 -31.06
N VAL A 489 34.87 23.89 -31.64
CA VAL A 489 34.47 25.29 -31.56
C VAL A 489 33.23 25.58 -32.42
N THR A 490 33.27 25.19 -33.69
CA THR A 490 32.22 25.46 -34.67
C THR A 490 31.06 24.49 -34.57
N GLU A 491 31.29 23.30 -34.04
CA GLU A 491 30.27 22.27 -33.80
C GLU A 491 29.63 22.34 -32.42
N ALA A 492 30.05 23.28 -31.57
CA ALA A 492 29.35 23.53 -30.29
C ALA A 492 27.86 23.76 -30.54
N THR A 493 27.01 23.13 -29.75
CA THR A 493 25.55 23.05 -29.98
C THR A 493 24.76 23.69 -28.85
N ASP A 494 23.71 24.45 -29.22
CA ASP A 494 22.74 24.96 -28.29
C ASP A 494 21.64 23.90 -27.94
N LYS A 495 20.68 24.29 -27.09
CA LYS A 495 19.53 23.45 -26.70
C LYS A 495 18.65 23.02 -27.87
N ASP A 496 18.64 23.79 -28.98
CA ASP A 496 17.83 23.53 -30.16
C ASP A 496 18.65 22.76 -31.24
N ARG A 497 19.86 22.28 -30.87
CA ARG A 497 20.81 21.56 -31.73
C ARG A 497 21.29 22.39 -32.92
N GLN A 498 21.32 23.72 -32.77
CA GLN A 498 21.97 24.58 -33.77
C GLN A 498 23.45 24.61 -33.48
N LEU A 499 24.26 24.59 -34.55
CA LEU A 499 25.71 24.70 -34.45
C LEU A 499 26.12 26.17 -34.21
N TYR A 500 27.16 26.37 -33.44
CA TYR A 500 27.79 27.69 -33.25
C TYR A 500 28.24 28.28 -34.59
N GLY A 501 28.93 27.51 -35.42
CA GLY A 501 29.26 27.77 -36.82
C GLY A 501 30.35 28.83 -37.02
N MET A 502 30.86 28.80 -38.26
CA MET A 502 31.93 29.74 -38.72
C MET A 502 31.49 31.19 -38.70
N ASP A 503 30.24 31.50 -39.09
CA ASP A 503 29.76 32.86 -39.21
C ASP A 503 29.73 33.58 -37.83
N ARG A 504 29.39 32.83 -36.79
CA ARG A 504 29.37 33.35 -35.41
C ARG A 504 30.79 33.55 -34.88
N LEU A 505 31.69 32.58 -35.15
CA LEU A 505 33.11 32.72 -34.80
C LEU A 505 33.74 33.95 -35.48
N ASP A 506 33.51 34.13 -36.79
CA ASP A 506 33.94 35.32 -37.54
C ASP A 506 33.41 36.60 -36.93
N HIS A 507 32.11 36.62 -36.58
CA HIS A 507 31.48 37.78 -35.96
C HIS A 507 32.16 38.15 -34.63
N VAL A 508 32.40 37.17 -33.73
CA VAL A 508 33.04 37.41 -32.43
C VAL A 508 34.47 37.92 -32.59
N LEU A 509 35.23 37.28 -33.45
CA LEU A 509 36.60 37.69 -33.74
C LEU A 509 36.68 39.15 -34.26
N ASN A 510 35.79 39.52 -35.18
CA ASN A 510 35.75 40.85 -35.78
C ASN A 510 35.02 41.93 -34.98
N GLN A 511 34.20 41.60 -33.97
CA GLN A 511 33.52 42.58 -33.15
C GLN A 511 34.17 42.76 -31.77
N GLN A 512 34.74 41.71 -31.20
CA GLN A 512 35.18 41.73 -29.81
C GLN A 512 36.70 41.57 -29.64
N CYS A 513 37.40 40.95 -30.63
CA CYS A 513 38.79 40.53 -30.44
C CYS A 513 39.86 41.38 -31.18
N LEU A 514 39.46 42.43 -31.89
CA LEU A 514 40.39 43.22 -32.73
C LEU A 514 41.57 43.85 -31.95
N SER A 515 41.29 44.32 -30.73
CA SER A 515 42.30 44.97 -29.88
C SER A 515 42.84 44.07 -28.78
N SER A 516 42.42 42.80 -28.72
CA SER A 516 42.77 41.87 -27.66
C SER A 516 44.14 41.21 -27.91
N ASN A 517 44.87 40.91 -26.85
CA ASN A 517 46.02 40.03 -26.93
C ASN A 517 45.59 38.55 -27.16
N PRO A 518 46.49 37.62 -27.48
CA PRO A 518 46.14 36.22 -27.72
C PRO A 518 45.31 35.60 -26.58
N GLY A 519 45.66 35.79 -25.30
CA GLY A 519 44.97 35.25 -24.17
C GLY A 519 43.56 35.82 -23.97
N GLU A 520 43.36 37.12 -24.22
CA GLU A 520 42.04 37.76 -24.16
C GLU A 520 41.14 37.30 -25.31
N THR A 521 41.73 37.14 -26.53
CA THR A 521 40.99 36.62 -27.69
C THR A 521 40.35 35.24 -27.39
N LEU A 522 41.14 34.30 -26.87
CA LEU A 522 40.62 32.96 -26.53
C LEU A 522 39.55 33.04 -25.43
N LYS A 523 39.72 33.90 -24.42
CA LYS A 523 38.72 34.06 -23.35
C LYS A 523 37.39 34.62 -23.86
N LEU A 524 37.43 35.61 -24.77
CA LEU A 524 36.25 36.21 -25.37
C LEU A 524 35.48 35.18 -26.24
N VAL A 525 36.21 34.45 -27.09
CA VAL A 525 35.60 33.39 -27.91
C VAL A 525 35.00 32.31 -27.04
N LYS A 526 35.70 31.83 -25.99
CA LYS A 526 35.18 30.80 -25.07
C LYS A 526 33.93 31.29 -24.33
N ALA A 527 33.91 32.53 -23.88
CA ALA A 527 32.77 33.11 -23.21
C ALA A 527 31.52 33.20 -24.11
N ASP A 528 31.70 33.50 -25.40
CA ASP A 528 30.59 33.53 -26.37
C ASP A 528 30.09 32.09 -26.69
N ILE A 529 31.00 31.12 -26.79
CA ILE A 529 30.64 29.69 -26.94
C ILE A 529 29.85 29.25 -25.74
N ASP A 530 30.33 29.52 -24.52
CA ASP A 530 29.65 29.13 -23.28
C ASP A 530 28.26 29.76 -23.15
N ALA A 531 28.12 31.02 -23.54
CA ALA A 531 26.84 31.70 -23.58
C ALA A 531 25.86 31.12 -24.62
N PHE A 532 26.39 30.61 -25.72
CA PHE A 532 25.59 29.94 -26.77
C PHE A 532 25.13 28.55 -26.36
N VAL A 533 26.02 27.74 -25.79
CA VAL A 533 25.76 26.36 -25.38
C VAL A 533 24.81 26.31 -24.17
N GLY A 534 24.95 27.26 -23.22
CA GLY A 534 24.19 27.30 -21.97
C GLY A 534 24.45 26.08 -21.09
N ASP A 535 23.38 25.43 -20.60
CA ASP A 535 23.46 24.28 -19.71
C ASP A 535 23.61 22.92 -20.44
N ASN A 536 23.83 22.91 -21.77
CA ASN A 536 24.01 21.67 -22.51
C ASN A 536 25.40 21.08 -22.29
N ASP A 537 25.48 19.75 -22.35
CA ASP A 537 26.76 19.03 -22.30
C ASP A 537 27.62 19.36 -23.54
N GLN A 538 28.91 19.57 -23.32
CA GLN A 538 29.88 19.80 -24.38
C GLN A 538 29.98 18.53 -25.27
N PHE A 539 29.75 18.69 -26.58
CA PHE A 539 29.73 17.57 -27.53
C PHE A 539 31.11 17.09 -27.87
N ASP A 540 32.07 18.01 -28.17
CA ASP A 540 33.44 17.68 -28.55
C ASP A 540 34.48 18.53 -27.82
N ASP A 541 35.74 18.14 -27.88
CA ASP A 541 36.85 18.88 -27.28
C ASP A 541 36.94 20.28 -27.90
N ILE A 542 37.05 21.31 -27.08
CA ILE A 542 37.18 22.70 -27.54
C ILE A 542 38.64 23.12 -27.38
N THR A 543 39.36 23.24 -28.49
CA THR A 543 40.76 23.61 -28.48
C THR A 543 40.98 24.84 -29.34
N MET A 544 41.70 25.81 -28.81
CA MET A 544 42.00 27.07 -29.49
C MET A 544 43.42 27.53 -29.22
N LEU A 545 44.06 28.14 -30.21
CA LEU A 545 45.37 28.74 -30.13
C LEU A 545 45.38 30.06 -30.88
N CYS A 546 46.01 31.09 -30.31
CA CYS A 546 46.28 32.34 -30.97
C CYS A 546 47.76 32.73 -30.83
N LEU A 547 48.39 33.03 -31.97
CA LEU A 547 49.75 33.48 -32.07
C LEU A 547 49.78 34.91 -32.66
N GLU A 548 50.46 35.87 -32.02
CA GLU A 548 50.72 37.21 -32.52
C GLU A 548 52.20 37.36 -32.83
N TYR A 549 52.53 37.89 -34.01
CA TYR A 549 53.91 38.29 -34.38
C TYR A 549 54.11 39.76 -33.94
N THR A 550 54.77 40.00 -32.81
CA THR A 550 54.82 41.30 -32.13
C THR A 550 55.98 42.16 -32.56
N LYS A 551 57.13 41.54 -32.88
CA LYS A 551 58.38 42.26 -33.19
C LYS A 551 59.32 41.41 -34.02
N LYS A 552 60.07 42.03 -34.90
CA LYS A 552 61.13 41.30 -35.60
C LYS A 552 62.34 41.01 -34.72
N MET A 553 62.86 39.80 -34.82
CA MET A 553 64.11 39.46 -34.17
C MET A 553 65.28 40.23 -34.73
N GLU A 554 66.08 40.88 -33.87
CA GLU A 554 67.28 41.58 -34.30
C GLU A 554 68.37 40.59 -34.62
N ASN A 555 69.07 40.82 -35.77
CA ASN A 555 70.15 39.95 -36.23
C ASN A 555 71.32 39.85 -35.22
N GLN A 556 71.42 40.75 -34.23
CA GLN A 556 72.47 40.70 -33.20
C GLN A 556 72.35 39.54 -32.21
N ARG A 557 71.11 39.00 -31.96
CA ARG A 557 70.92 37.84 -31.06
C ARG A 557 71.46 36.52 -31.71
N LEU A 558 71.50 36.43 -33.02
CA LEU A 558 72.07 35.28 -33.75
C LEU A 558 73.62 35.15 -33.64
N LEU A 559 74.31 36.25 -33.35
CA LEU A 559 75.74 36.30 -33.22
C LEU A 559 76.31 36.01 -31.82
N ASN A 560 75.47 36.00 -30.78
CA ASN A 560 75.89 35.79 -29.39
C ASN A 560 75.75 34.34 -28.89
N ASN A 561 75.20 33.44 -29.71
CA ASN A 561 75.01 32.03 -29.38
C ASN A 561 75.86 31.07 -30.29
N CYS A 562 76.85 31.58 -31.03
CA CYS A 562 77.87 30.81 -31.75
C CYS A 562 79.12 30.61 -30.92
#